data_132b00a416d92e400cf7f7fb1fae1003
#
_entry.id   132b00a416d92e400cf7f7fb1fae1003
#
_cell.length_a   1.000
_cell.length_b   1.000
_cell.length_c   1.000
_cell.angle_alpha   90.00
_cell.angle_beta   90.00
_cell.angle_gamma   90.00
#
_symmetry.space_group_name_H-M   'P 1'
#
loop_
_entity.id
_entity.type
_entity.pdbx_description
1 polymer ?
#
loop_
_entity_poly.entity_id
_entity_poly.type
_entity_poly.pdbx_seq_one_letter_code
_entity_poly.pdbx_strand_id
1 'polypeptide(L)'
;MSHAATTPLPPPPGRLSLPLPVRAVALLAAIAGAATFAWTLSRGEAALAWSAYLIGAFFTLGLAIFAISWLAILALSRGTWAVTLRRPTEAMTTWLLPGGLLTLGIGFGLRALFHWADPEAVAADPLLTHKSPFLNPTLFWIVVAGSLVVWIAFGAAFVRLSRRQDREGGITASLRTRTLGAIFLVIFALSFSVVSFYLLLSLDAH
;
A
#
# COMPACT_ATOMS: atom_id res chain seq x y z
N MET A 1 17.96 -9.10 -50.94
CA MET A 1 17.88 -8.94 -49.46
C MET A 1 17.70 -7.46 -49.21
N SER A 2 16.46 -7.03 -48.97
CA SER A 2 16.13 -5.63 -48.71
C SER A 2 16.44 -5.33 -47.25
N HIS A 3 17.42 -4.43 -46.98
CA HIS A 3 17.64 -3.86 -45.64
C HIS A 3 16.39 -3.02 -45.28
N ALA A 4 15.51 -3.57 -44.47
CA ALA A 4 14.48 -2.78 -43.84
C ALA A 4 15.16 -1.66 -43.06
N ALA A 5 14.98 -0.43 -43.49
CA ALA A 5 15.45 0.76 -42.76
C ALA A 5 14.83 0.71 -41.37
N THR A 6 15.66 0.48 -40.34
CA THR A 6 15.24 0.57 -38.95
C THR A 6 14.92 2.02 -38.67
N THR A 7 13.61 2.34 -38.69
CA THR A 7 13.15 3.67 -38.21
C THR A 7 13.66 3.87 -36.80
N PRO A 8 14.39 4.95 -36.50
CA PRO A 8 14.85 5.22 -35.14
C PRO A 8 13.65 5.25 -34.19
N LEU A 9 13.75 4.52 -33.08
CA LEU A 9 12.72 4.56 -32.05
C LEU A 9 12.55 6.01 -31.58
N PRO A 10 11.29 6.47 -31.38
CA PRO A 10 11.07 7.81 -30.87
C PRO A 10 11.77 7.95 -29.51
N PRO A 11 12.30 9.15 -29.19
CA PRO A 11 12.95 9.39 -27.92
C PRO A 11 11.98 9.04 -26.78
N PRO A 12 12.49 8.51 -25.64
CA PRO A 12 11.63 8.19 -24.51
C PRO A 12 10.84 9.42 -24.09
N PRO A 13 9.55 9.28 -23.76
CA PRO A 13 8.73 10.41 -23.34
C PRO A 13 9.38 11.09 -22.14
N GLY A 14 9.47 12.42 -22.20
CA GLY A 14 10.03 13.23 -21.12
C GLY A 14 9.24 12.99 -19.81
N ARG A 15 9.82 13.41 -18.69
CA ARG A 15 9.13 13.30 -17.39
C ARG A 15 7.79 14.01 -17.47
N LEU A 16 6.70 13.25 -17.30
CA LEU A 16 5.35 13.81 -17.18
C LEU A 16 5.30 14.67 -15.91
N SER A 17 5.18 15.97 -16.07
CA SER A 17 4.93 16.88 -14.96
C SER A 17 3.43 17.13 -14.88
N LEU A 18 2.83 16.94 -13.70
CA LEU A 18 1.44 17.30 -13.49
C LEU A 18 1.26 18.80 -13.71
N PRO A 19 0.18 19.23 -14.43
CA PRO A 19 -0.15 20.62 -14.60
C PRO A 19 -0.27 21.35 -13.25
N LEU A 20 0.12 22.61 -13.20
CA LEU A 20 0.06 23.42 -11.98
C LEU A 20 -1.32 23.40 -11.28
N PRO A 21 -2.45 23.52 -11.98
CA PRO A 21 -3.77 23.47 -11.33
C PRO A 21 -4.05 22.13 -10.64
N VAL A 22 -3.60 21.01 -11.21
CA VAL A 22 -3.78 19.69 -10.58
C VAL A 22 -2.98 19.59 -9.28
N ARG A 23 -1.75 20.09 -9.27
CA ARG A 23 -0.93 20.14 -8.04
C ARG A 23 -1.54 21.05 -6.99
N ALA A 24 -2.04 22.21 -7.41
CA ALA A 24 -2.69 23.16 -6.51
C ALA A 24 -3.95 22.56 -5.86
N VAL A 25 -4.83 21.93 -6.65
CA VAL A 25 -6.03 21.25 -6.14
C VAL A 25 -5.65 20.12 -5.16
N ALA A 26 -4.66 19.29 -5.50
CA ALA A 26 -4.21 18.22 -4.61
C ALA A 26 -3.65 18.75 -3.28
N LEU A 27 -2.87 19.84 -3.32
CA LEU A 27 -2.34 20.48 -2.11
C LEU A 27 -3.45 21.10 -1.26
N LEU A 28 -4.39 21.82 -1.87
CA LEU A 28 -5.54 22.38 -1.17
C LEU A 28 -6.40 21.30 -0.52
N ALA A 29 -6.65 20.20 -1.22
CA ALA A 29 -7.38 19.06 -0.66
C ALA A 29 -6.66 18.44 0.54
N ALA A 30 -5.32 18.28 0.47
CA ALA A 30 -4.52 17.77 1.58
C ALA A 30 -4.56 18.72 2.78
N ILE A 31 -4.42 20.03 2.58
CA ILE A 31 -4.52 21.05 3.64
C ILE A 31 -5.91 21.04 4.26
N ALA A 32 -6.97 21.03 3.44
CA ALA A 32 -8.35 20.97 3.93
C ALA A 32 -8.61 19.71 4.76
N GLY A 33 -8.13 18.54 4.31
CA GLY A 33 -8.23 17.30 5.05
C GLY A 33 -7.50 17.35 6.40
N ALA A 34 -6.27 17.87 6.43
CA ALA A 34 -5.53 18.04 7.67
C ALA A 34 -6.19 19.05 8.63
N ALA A 35 -6.72 20.15 8.10
CA ALA A 35 -7.44 21.15 8.89
C ALA A 35 -8.73 20.58 9.49
N THR A 36 -9.51 19.82 8.70
CA THR A 36 -10.73 19.15 9.16
C THR A 36 -10.41 18.12 10.24
N PHE A 37 -9.36 17.33 10.06
CA PHE A 37 -8.90 16.34 11.06
C PHE A 37 -8.55 17.04 12.39
N ALA A 38 -7.71 18.08 12.34
CA ALA A 38 -7.31 18.83 13.52
C ALA A 38 -8.51 19.52 14.22
N TRP A 39 -9.43 20.08 13.44
CA TRP A 39 -10.64 20.69 13.95
C TRP A 39 -11.55 19.68 14.66
N THR A 40 -11.79 18.50 14.06
CA THR A 40 -12.60 17.43 14.66
C THR A 40 -11.96 16.95 15.98
N LEU A 41 -10.63 16.80 16.02
CA LEU A 41 -9.91 16.48 17.26
C LEU A 41 -10.10 17.54 18.34
N SER A 42 -10.05 18.83 17.96
CA SER A 42 -10.22 19.94 18.92
C SER A 42 -11.62 20.02 19.54
N ARG A 43 -12.61 19.40 18.87
CA ARG A 43 -13.98 19.27 19.39
C ARG A 43 -14.19 18.08 20.33
N GLY A 44 -13.15 17.30 20.57
CA GLY A 44 -13.24 16.08 21.37
C GLY A 44 -13.82 14.87 20.66
N GLU A 45 -14.04 14.95 19.34
CA GLU A 45 -14.60 13.87 18.51
C GLU A 45 -13.48 12.97 17.94
N ALA A 46 -12.63 12.47 18.82
CA ALA A 46 -11.44 11.71 18.40
C ALA A 46 -11.77 10.46 17.60
N ALA A 47 -12.80 9.70 18.01
CA ALA A 47 -13.23 8.51 17.29
C ALA A 47 -13.63 8.81 15.85
N LEU A 48 -14.38 9.90 15.61
CA LEU A 48 -14.78 10.31 14.26
C LEU A 48 -13.58 10.72 13.41
N ALA A 49 -12.65 11.53 13.97
CA ALA A 49 -11.45 11.97 13.28
C ALA A 49 -10.58 10.78 12.86
N TRP A 50 -10.30 9.86 13.77
CA TRP A 50 -9.46 8.70 13.50
C TRP A 50 -10.14 7.68 12.58
N SER A 51 -11.47 7.52 12.62
CA SER A 51 -12.20 6.67 11.68
C SER A 51 -12.12 7.22 10.25
N ALA A 52 -12.29 8.52 10.06
CA ALA A 52 -12.11 9.16 8.76
C ALA A 52 -10.66 9.00 8.24
N TYR A 53 -9.67 9.17 9.13
CA TYR A 53 -8.26 8.95 8.81
C TYR A 53 -7.99 7.49 8.40
N LEU A 54 -8.50 6.51 9.15
CA LEU A 54 -8.38 5.08 8.84
C LEU A 54 -8.90 4.75 7.45
N ILE A 55 -10.11 5.25 7.10
CA ILE A 55 -10.70 5.03 5.77
C ILE A 55 -9.78 5.57 4.68
N GLY A 56 -9.29 6.80 4.82
CA GLY A 56 -8.41 7.44 3.85
C GLY A 56 -7.05 6.72 3.72
N ALA A 57 -6.42 6.36 4.84
CA ALA A 57 -5.15 5.64 4.87
C ALA A 57 -5.28 4.24 4.25
N PHE A 58 -6.33 3.50 4.62
CA PHE A 58 -6.59 2.15 4.08
C PHE A 58 -6.90 2.19 2.59
N PHE A 59 -7.68 3.16 2.12
CA PHE A 59 -7.97 3.34 0.70
C PHE A 59 -6.70 3.62 -0.12
N THR A 60 -5.87 4.54 0.33
CA THR A 60 -4.63 4.91 -0.38
C THR A 60 -3.60 3.77 -0.36
N LEU A 61 -3.48 3.04 0.74
CA LEU A 61 -2.67 1.83 0.82
C LEU A 61 -3.22 0.75 -0.13
N GLY A 62 -4.54 0.56 -0.17
CA GLY A 62 -5.22 -0.41 -1.04
C GLY A 62 -4.88 -0.22 -2.52
N LEU A 63 -4.83 1.02 -3.01
CA LEU A 63 -4.42 1.33 -4.39
C LEU A 63 -2.98 0.89 -4.68
N ALA A 64 -2.06 1.13 -3.76
CA ALA A 64 -0.67 0.74 -3.92
C ALA A 64 -0.46 -0.78 -3.83
N ILE A 65 -1.19 -1.45 -2.93
CA ILE A 65 -1.19 -2.91 -2.80
C ILE A 65 -1.81 -3.57 -4.03
N PHE A 66 -2.90 -3.02 -4.54
CA PHE A 66 -3.47 -3.49 -5.80
C PHE A 66 -2.44 -3.45 -6.92
N ALA A 67 -1.68 -2.36 -7.05
CA ALA A 67 -0.68 -2.22 -8.10
C ALA A 67 0.40 -3.30 -8.03
N ILE A 68 0.96 -3.58 -6.85
CA ILE A 68 2.01 -4.61 -6.71
C ILE A 68 1.44 -6.02 -6.93
N SER A 69 0.24 -6.31 -6.42
CA SER A 69 -0.43 -7.59 -6.61
C SER A 69 -0.77 -7.82 -8.08
N TRP A 70 -1.21 -6.78 -8.78
CA TRP A 70 -1.47 -6.81 -10.20
C TRP A 70 -0.21 -7.13 -11.01
N LEU A 71 0.92 -6.48 -10.71
CA LEU A 71 2.21 -6.80 -11.34
C LEU A 71 2.61 -8.27 -11.14
N ALA A 72 2.40 -8.82 -9.95
CA ALA A 72 2.68 -10.21 -9.66
C ALA A 72 1.77 -11.17 -10.46
N ILE A 73 0.47 -10.88 -10.55
CA ILE A 73 -0.50 -11.66 -11.35
C ILE A 73 -0.12 -11.62 -12.84
N LEU A 74 0.20 -10.44 -13.37
CA LEU A 74 0.63 -10.29 -14.75
C LEU A 74 1.91 -11.07 -15.08
N ALA A 75 2.87 -11.08 -14.15
CA ALA A 75 4.10 -11.86 -14.32
C ALA A 75 3.83 -13.36 -14.38
N LEU A 76 2.85 -13.87 -13.64
CA LEU A 76 2.47 -15.28 -13.64
C LEU A 76 1.64 -15.67 -14.83
N SER A 77 0.67 -14.85 -15.24
CA SER A 77 -0.25 -15.11 -16.35
C SER A 77 0.39 -15.02 -17.74
N ARG A 78 1.67 -14.60 -17.83
CA ARG A 78 2.36 -14.33 -19.12
C ARG A 78 1.58 -13.36 -20.02
N GLY A 79 0.89 -12.41 -19.43
CA GLY A 79 0.02 -11.45 -20.12
C GLY A 79 0.79 -10.50 -21.02
N THR A 80 1.03 -10.86 -22.28
CA THR A 80 1.74 -10.01 -23.25
C THR A 80 0.98 -8.71 -23.54
N TRP A 81 -0.35 -8.73 -23.45
CA TRP A 81 -1.20 -7.55 -23.61
C TRP A 81 -1.00 -6.49 -22.52
N ALA A 82 -0.48 -6.90 -21.36
CA ALA A 82 -0.31 -6.05 -20.21
C ALA A 82 0.95 -5.16 -20.26
N VAL A 83 1.77 -5.26 -21.32
CA VAL A 83 2.99 -4.46 -21.47
C VAL A 83 2.68 -2.96 -21.39
N THR A 84 1.57 -2.53 -21.97
CA THR A 84 1.13 -1.12 -21.95
C THR A 84 0.75 -0.62 -20.57
N LEU A 85 0.19 -1.50 -19.72
CA LEU A 85 -0.24 -1.17 -18.36
C LEU A 85 0.89 -1.29 -17.33
N ARG A 86 2.00 -1.92 -17.67
CA ARG A 86 3.11 -2.20 -16.77
C ARG A 86 3.68 -0.92 -16.14
N ARG A 87 3.95 0.10 -16.95
CA ARG A 87 4.58 1.35 -16.47
C ARG A 87 3.68 2.17 -15.56
N PRO A 88 2.40 2.43 -15.88
CA PRO A 88 1.48 3.05 -14.94
C PRO A 88 1.38 2.29 -13.62
N THR A 89 1.28 0.96 -13.68
CA THR A 89 1.19 0.12 -12.48
C THR A 89 2.48 0.18 -11.63
N GLU A 90 3.66 0.14 -12.27
CA GLU A 90 4.94 0.34 -11.59
C GLU A 90 5.02 1.71 -10.90
N ALA A 91 4.52 2.77 -11.53
CA ALA A 91 4.45 4.09 -10.91
C ALA A 91 3.54 4.10 -9.68
N MET A 92 2.40 3.40 -9.71
CA MET A 92 1.51 3.29 -8.55
C MET A 92 2.16 2.55 -7.37
N THR A 93 3.08 1.60 -7.60
CA THR A 93 3.79 0.92 -6.48
C THR A 93 4.66 1.88 -5.67
N THR A 94 5.09 3.01 -6.24
CA THR A 94 5.86 4.01 -5.49
C THR A 94 5.06 4.62 -4.35
N TRP A 95 3.73 4.55 -4.42
CA TRP A 95 2.82 5.00 -3.37
C TRP A 95 2.80 4.09 -2.14
N LEU A 96 3.41 2.88 -2.20
CA LEU A 96 3.53 2.00 -1.03
C LEU A 96 4.22 2.67 0.15
N LEU A 97 5.25 3.47 -0.09
CA LEU A 97 5.96 4.17 0.99
C LEU A 97 5.09 5.27 1.63
N PRO A 98 4.57 6.29 0.90
CA PRO A 98 3.72 7.30 1.53
C PRO A 98 2.40 6.72 2.07
N GLY A 99 1.74 5.80 1.36
CA GLY A 99 0.53 5.13 1.84
C GLY A 99 0.78 4.27 3.08
N GLY A 100 1.93 3.60 3.14
CA GLY A 100 2.38 2.86 4.30
C GLY A 100 2.64 3.76 5.52
N LEU A 101 3.28 4.91 5.33
CA LEU A 101 3.49 5.89 6.40
C LEU A 101 2.16 6.44 6.95
N LEU A 102 1.19 6.73 6.07
CA LEU A 102 -0.16 7.10 6.47
C LEU A 102 -0.82 5.98 7.28
N THR A 103 -0.66 4.72 6.87
CA THR A 103 -1.22 3.57 7.60
C THR A 103 -0.56 3.40 8.98
N LEU A 104 0.75 3.60 9.09
CA LEU A 104 1.42 3.61 10.39
C LEU A 104 0.92 4.75 11.29
N GLY A 105 0.49 5.88 10.71
CA GLY A 105 -0.13 6.97 11.45
C GLY A 105 -1.37 6.56 12.26
N ILE A 106 -2.09 5.50 11.86
CA ILE A 106 -3.23 4.93 12.60
C ILE A 106 -2.81 4.50 14.02
N GLY A 107 -1.56 4.08 14.18
CA GLY A 107 -1.01 3.68 15.48
C GLY A 107 -1.07 4.75 16.57
N PHE A 108 -1.16 6.03 16.20
CA PHE A 108 -1.32 7.13 17.16
C PHE A 108 -2.78 7.29 17.63
N GLY A 109 -3.75 6.75 16.88
CA GLY A 109 -5.18 6.79 17.19
C GLY A 109 -5.74 5.47 17.73
N LEU A 110 -4.91 4.49 18.08
CA LEU A 110 -5.38 3.16 18.47
C LEU A 110 -6.44 3.17 19.56
N ARG A 111 -6.23 3.95 20.63
CA ARG A 111 -7.19 4.03 21.75
C ARG A 111 -8.52 4.67 21.37
N ALA A 112 -8.53 5.53 20.36
CA ALA A 112 -9.74 6.17 19.87
C ALA A 112 -10.55 5.27 18.91
N LEU A 113 -9.86 4.32 18.27
CA LEU A 113 -10.46 3.43 17.27
C LEU A 113 -10.82 2.05 17.83
N PHE A 114 -9.94 1.50 18.68
CA PHE A 114 -10.00 0.09 19.04
C PHE A 114 -10.14 -0.09 20.56
N HIS A 115 -11.21 -0.73 21.00
CA HIS A 115 -11.46 -1.03 22.42
C HIS A 115 -10.35 -1.90 23.03
N TRP A 116 -9.77 -2.82 22.26
CA TRP A 116 -8.66 -3.66 22.73
C TRP A 116 -7.34 -2.88 22.99
N ALA A 117 -7.24 -1.65 22.51
CA ALA A 117 -6.07 -0.79 22.76
C ALA A 117 -6.20 0.03 24.05
N ASP A 118 -7.38 0.02 24.68
CA ASP A 118 -7.64 0.67 25.96
C ASP A 118 -7.51 -0.34 27.11
N PRO A 119 -6.53 -0.17 28.02
CA PRO A 119 -6.34 -1.08 29.14
C PRO A 119 -7.55 -1.19 30.08
N GLU A 120 -8.31 -0.11 30.25
CA GLU A 120 -9.50 -0.10 31.13
C GLU A 120 -10.62 -0.94 30.51
N ALA A 121 -10.86 -0.79 29.19
CA ALA A 121 -11.83 -1.59 28.47
C ALA A 121 -11.45 -3.09 28.46
N VAL A 122 -10.16 -3.40 28.27
CA VAL A 122 -9.67 -4.79 28.30
C VAL A 122 -9.88 -5.43 29.68
N ALA A 123 -9.61 -4.67 30.78
CA ALA A 123 -9.80 -5.17 32.13
C ALA A 123 -11.28 -5.40 32.51
N ALA A 124 -12.19 -4.64 31.91
CA ALA A 124 -13.63 -4.72 32.16
C ALA A 124 -14.33 -5.85 31.39
N ASP A 125 -13.76 -6.31 30.28
CA ASP A 125 -14.35 -7.31 29.38
C ASP A 125 -13.52 -8.62 29.34
N PRO A 126 -14.06 -9.75 29.87
CA PRO A 126 -13.40 -11.05 29.83
C PRO A 126 -13.06 -11.52 28.39
N LEU A 127 -13.87 -11.14 27.40
CA LEU A 127 -13.64 -11.52 26.00
C LEU A 127 -12.42 -10.80 25.43
N LEU A 128 -12.29 -9.50 25.70
CA LEU A 128 -11.11 -8.70 25.29
C LEU A 128 -9.86 -9.18 26.04
N THR A 129 -9.95 -9.52 27.32
CA THR A 129 -8.86 -10.12 28.09
C THR A 129 -8.39 -11.42 27.47
N HIS A 130 -9.31 -12.30 27.01
CA HIS A 130 -8.96 -13.56 26.37
C HIS A 130 -8.27 -13.34 24.99
N LYS A 131 -8.67 -12.29 24.26
CA LYS A 131 -8.07 -11.93 22.95
C LYS A 131 -6.78 -11.11 23.06
N SER A 132 -6.43 -10.60 24.24
CA SER A 132 -5.28 -9.70 24.46
C SER A 132 -3.91 -10.26 24.02
N PRO A 133 -3.62 -11.58 24.03
CA PRO A 133 -2.39 -12.09 23.45
C PRO A 133 -2.21 -11.78 21.96
N PHE A 134 -3.31 -11.65 21.22
CA PHE A 134 -3.31 -11.35 19.79
C PHE A 134 -3.67 -9.89 19.49
N LEU A 135 -4.63 -9.31 20.23
CA LEU A 135 -5.08 -7.94 20.05
C LEU A 135 -4.40 -7.04 21.07
N ASN A 136 -3.21 -6.56 20.74
CA ASN A 136 -2.47 -5.60 21.54
C ASN A 136 -1.66 -4.62 20.68
N PRO A 137 -1.34 -3.42 21.17
CA PRO A 137 -0.61 -2.40 20.41
C PRO A 137 0.76 -2.87 19.90
N THR A 138 1.46 -3.73 20.65
CA THR A 138 2.78 -4.23 20.24
C THR A 138 2.68 -5.11 19.00
N LEU A 139 1.75 -6.08 18.99
CA LEU A 139 1.54 -6.93 17.82
C LEU A 139 0.97 -6.14 16.64
N PHE A 140 0.11 -5.15 16.88
CA PHE A 140 -0.34 -4.24 15.82
C PHE A 140 0.86 -3.64 15.07
N TRP A 141 1.82 -3.05 15.81
CA TRP A 141 2.99 -2.44 15.19
C TRP A 141 3.86 -3.47 14.45
N ILE A 142 4.11 -4.63 15.06
CA ILE A 142 4.92 -5.68 14.44
C ILE A 142 4.28 -6.16 13.13
N VAL A 143 2.98 -6.45 13.14
CA VAL A 143 2.26 -6.99 11.98
C VAL A 143 2.13 -5.94 10.88
N VAL A 144 1.67 -4.73 11.21
CA VAL A 144 1.44 -3.70 10.20
C VAL A 144 2.77 -3.21 9.63
N ALA A 145 3.73 -2.82 10.48
CA ALA A 145 5.03 -2.35 10.01
C ALA A 145 5.83 -3.45 9.29
N GLY A 146 5.83 -4.67 9.82
CA GLY A 146 6.49 -5.82 9.19
C GLY A 146 5.91 -6.13 7.81
N SER A 147 4.59 -6.16 7.68
CA SER A 147 3.94 -6.35 6.38
C SER A 147 4.26 -5.25 5.39
N LEU A 148 4.24 -3.99 5.81
CA LEU A 148 4.61 -2.85 4.98
C LEU A 148 6.06 -2.94 4.48
N VAL A 149 7.00 -3.29 5.35
CA VAL A 149 8.41 -3.49 4.96
C VAL A 149 8.53 -4.57 3.89
N VAL A 150 7.85 -5.69 4.08
CA VAL A 150 7.84 -6.80 3.10
C VAL A 150 7.25 -6.32 1.77
N TRP A 151 6.09 -5.68 1.77
CA TRP A 151 5.44 -5.20 0.54
C TRP A 151 6.27 -4.15 -0.19
N ILE A 152 6.89 -3.21 0.52
CA ILE A 152 7.80 -2.21 -0.06
C ILE A 152 9.04 -2.88 -0.67
N ALA A 153 9.61 -3.88 0.01
CA ALA A 153 10.76 -4.62 -0.51
C ALA A 153 10.43 -5.37 -1.81
N PHE A 154 9.28 -6.04 -1.88
CA PHE A 154 8.81 -6.70 -3.10
C PHE A 154 8.50 -5.69 -4.21
N GLY A 155 7.82 -4.57 -3.90
CA GLY A 155 7.57 -3.49 -4.86
C GLY A 155 8.86 -2.94 -5.46
N ALA A 156 9.86 -2.66 -4.63
CA ALA A 156 11.17 -2.22 -5.09
C ALA A 156 11.88 -3.29 -5.95
N ALA A 157 11.75 -4.57 -5.59
CA ALA A 157 12.33 -5.67 -6.35
C ALA A 157 11.67 -5.80 -7.75
N PHE A 158 10.34 -5.70 -7.84
CA PHE A 158 9.63 -5.69 -9.12
C PHE A 158 10.10 -4.54 -10.03
N VAL A 159 10.16 -3.32 -9.50
CA VAL A 159 10.62 -2.16 -10.27
C VAL A 159 12.08 -2.31 -10.71
N ARG A 160 12.96 -2.84 -9.84
CA ARG A 160 14.38 -3.10 -10.18
C ARG A 160 14.50 -4.13 -11.30
N LEU A 161 13.79 -5.25 -11.22
CA LEU A 161 13.81 -6.29 -12.25
C LEU A 161 13.25 -5.78 -13.58
N SER A 162 12.19 -4.97 -13.53
CA SER A 162 11.62 -4.33 -14.70
C SER A 162 12.64 -3.43 -15.40
N ARG A 163 13.29 -2.53 -14.67
CA ARG A 163 14.32 -1.64 -15.20
C ARG A 163 15.54 -2.40 -15.73
N ARG A 164 15.89 -3.53 -15.09
CA ARG A 164 16.95 -4.40 -15.56
C ARG A 164 16.60 -5.04 -16.90
N GLN A 165 15.37 -5.53 -17.04
CA GLN A 165 14.87 -6.11 -18.29
C GLN A 165 14.93 -5.12 -19.46
N ASP A 166 14.61 -3.84 -19.20
CA ASP A 166 14.67 -2.80 -20.24
C ASP A 166 16.10 -2.52 -20.71
N ARG A 167 17.10 -2.66 -19.84
CA ARG A 167 18.51 -2.37 -20.17
C ARG A 167 19.23 -3.56 -20.82
N GLU A 168 19.00 -4.76 -20.28
CA GLU A 168 19.76 -5.94 -20.65
C GLU A 168 19.01 -6.80 -21.69
N GLY A 169 17.66 -6.66 -21.78
CA GLY A 169 16.84 -7.53 -22.60
C GLY A 169 16.80 -8.97 -22.06
N GLY A 170 16.39 -9.90 -22.91
CA GLY A 170 16.40 -11.33 -22.59
C GLY A 170 15.29 -11.79 -21.66
N ILE A 171 15.25 -13.11 -21.42
CA ILE A 171 14.17 -13.78 -20.67
C ILE A 171 14.47 -13.96 -19.19
N THR A 172 15.75 -13.82 -18.78
CA THR A 172 16.18 -14.11 -17.41
C THR A 172 15.49 -13.21 -16.37
N ALA A 173 15.37 -11.91 -16.67
CA ALA A 173 14.68 -10.97 -15.79
C ALA A 173 13.18 -11.30 -15.68
N SER A 174 12.56 -11.71 -16.79
CA SER A 174 11.15 -12.16 -16.81
C SER A 174 10.93 -13.40 -15.95
N LEU A 175 11.83 -14.39 -16.02
CA LEU A 175 11.75 -15.60 -15.21
C LEU A 175 11.88 -15.27 -13.72
N ARG A 176 12.83 -14.40 -13.35
CA ARG A 176 13.00 -13.92 -11.97
C ARG A 176 11.78 -13.16 -11.47
N THR A 177 11.20 -12.28 -12.31
CA THR A 177 9.98 -11.55 -11.97
C THR A 177 8.81 -12.51 -11.72
N ARG A 178 8.70 -13.57 -12.50
CA ARG A 178 7.68 -14.60 -12.33
C ARG A 178 7.83 -15.35 -11.01
N THR A 179 9.05 -15.82 -10.68
CA THR A 179 9.33 -16.47 -9.39
C THR A 179 9.03 -15.53 -8.22
N LEU A 180 9.47 -14.27 -8.33
CA LEU A 180 9.19 -13.24 -7.32
C LEU A 180 7.69 -13.03 -7.15
N GLY A 181 6.92 -13.01 -8.25
CA GLY A 181 5.47 -12.88 -8.24
C GLY A 181 4.77 -14.03 -7.51
N ALA A 182 5.20 -15.27 -7.77
CA ALA A 182 4.65 -16.44 -7.10
C ALA A 182 4.87 -16.39 -5.57
N ILE A 183 6.10 -16.08 -5.15
CA ILE A 183 6.46 -15.95 -3.72
C ILE A 183 5.67 -14.81 -3.09
N PHE A 184 5.63 -13.65 -3.77
CA PHE A 184 4.91 -12.48 -3.27
C PHE A 184 3.44 -12.76 -3.02
N LEU A 185 2.72 -13.39 -3.96
CA LEU A 185 1.27 -13.60 -3.82
C LEU A 185 0.93 -14.49 -2.62
N VAL A 186 1.74 -15.48 -2.31
CA VAL A 186 1.54 -16.32 -1.11
C VAL A 186 1.74 -15.49 0.16
N ILE A 187 2.87 -14.78 0.26
CA ILE A 187 3.18 -13.91 1.40
C ILE A 187 2.11 -12.81 1.53
N PHE A 188 1.71 -12.21 0.42
CA PHE A 188 0.71 -11.18 0.36
C PHE A 188 -0.64 -11.67 0.87
N ALA A 189 -1.13 -12.81 0.41
CA ALA A 189 -2.43 -13.36 0.83
C ALA A 189 -2.49 -13.52 2.36
N LEU A 190 -1.43 -14.06 2.95
CA LEU A 190 -1.35 -14.25 4.40
C LEU A 190 -1.22 -12.91 5.15
N SER A 191 -0.26 -12.09 4.76
CA SER A 191 0.01 -10.82 5.46
C SER A 191 -1.12 -9.81 5.30
N PHE A 192 -1.74 -9.72 4.13
CA PHE A 192 -2.88 -8.84 3.88
C PHE A 192 -4.10 -9.25 4.70
N SER A 193 -4.38 -10.56 4.82
CA SER A 193 -5.48 -11.05 5.66
C SER A 193 -5.28 -10.64 7.12
N VAL A 194 -4.06 -10.81 7.65
CA VAL A 194 -3.76 -10.43 9.04
C VAL A 194 -3.82 -8.91 9.23
N VAL A 195 -3.26 -8.12 8.30
CA VAL A 195 -3.33 -6.65 8.36
C VAL A 195 -4.78 -6.16 8.27
N SER A 196 -5.61 -6.75 7.39
CA SER A 196 -7.03 -6.40 7.28
C SER A 196 -7.78 -6.75 8.56
N PHE A 197 -7.43 -7.86 9.21
CA PHE A 197 -7.97 -8.20 10.52
C PHE A 197 -7.68 -7.10 11.55
N TYR A 198 -6.42 -6.65 11.66
CA TYR A 198 -6.04 -5.59 12.60
C TYR A 198 -6.66 -4.22 12.27
N LEU A 199 -6.78 -3.86 10.99
CA LEU A 199 -7.24 -2.53 10.60
C LEU A 199 -8.77 -2.40 10.50
N LEU A 200 -9.48 -3.49 10.17
CA LEU A 200 -10.92 -3.44 9.89
C LEU A 200 -11.73 -4.32 10.84
N LEU A 201 -11.41 -5.62 10.92
CA LEU A 201 -12.23 -6.56 11.67
C LEU A 201 -12.11 -6.37 13.19
N SER A 202 -11.00 -5.83 13.68
CA SER A 202 -10.81 -5.58 15.11
C SER A 202 -11.42 -4.27 15.61
N LEU A 203 -12.08 -3.49 14.73
CA LEU A 203 -12.83 -2.29 15.12
C LEU A 203 -13.99 -2.65 16.06
N ASP A 204 -14.66 -3.76 15.76
CA ASP A 204 -15.68 -4.36 16.61
C ASP A 204 -15.20 -5.75 17.02
N ALA A 205 -14.64 -5.85 18.22
CA ALA A 205 -14.00 -7.08 18.71
C ALA A 205 -14.95 -7.98 19.54
N HIS A 206 -16.26 -7.67 19.56
CA HIS A 206 -17.29 -8.41 20.29
C HIS A 206 -17.78 -9.65 19.54
#